data_375d529e92be63597d8458c867a887e8
#
_entry.id   375d529e92be63597d8458c867a887e8
#
_cell.length_a   1.000
_cell.length_b   1.000
_cell.length_c   1.000
_cell.angle_alpha   90.00
_cell.angle_beta   90.00
_cell.angle_gamma   90.00
#
_symmetry.space_group_name_H-M   'P 1'
#
loop_
_entity.id
_entity.type
_entity.pdbx_description
1 polymer ?
#
loop_
_entity_poly.entity_id
_entity_poly.type
_entity_poly.pdbx_seq_one_letter_code
_entity_poly.pdbx_strand_id
1 'polypeptide(L)'
;MLLVIDVGNTNIVLGVYDKKNLVGHWRISTDRVRTTDEYGMLMMNLFFHDRKVNAKDIKAIIISSVVPPLMPTLERVCLRYFNVNPIIVGPGTKTGIAIKYDNPREVGADRIVNAVAANAVYKGPLIIIDFGTATTYCAVLGNGDYIGGVITPGVTISAEALFQRAAK
;
A
#
# COMPACT_ATOMS: atom_id res chain seq x y z
N MET A 1 1.75 -11.39 -15.30
CA MET A 1 1.06 -10.97 -14.06
C MET A 1 1.68 -9.69 -13.53
N LEU A 2 0.93 -8.91 -12.74
CA LEU A 2 1.36 -7.71 -12.03
C LEU A 2 1.37 -8.01 -10.52
N LEU A 3 2.49 -7.78 -9.85
CA LEU A 3 2.59 -7.78 -8.39
C LEU A 3 2.39 -6.35 -7.88
N VAL A 4 1.45 -6.17 -6.96
CA VAL A 4 1.25 -4.91 -6.23
C VAL A 4 1.67 -5.12 -4.77
N ILE A 5 2.42 -4.16 -4.23
CA ILE A 5 2.95 -4.19 -2.87
C ILE A 5 2.53 -2.90 -2.17
N ASP A 6 1.74 -3.01 -1.11
CA ASP A 6 1.42 -1.88 -0.25
C ASP A 6 2.13 -2.03 1.09
N VAL A 7 2.99 -1.07 1.42
CA VAL A 7 3.92 -1.11 2.56
C VAL A 7 3.46 -0.14 3.62
N GLY A 8 2.68 -0.65 4.55
CA GLY A 8 2.26 0.07 5.74
C GLY A 8 3.22 -0.10 6.92
N ASN A 9 3.04 0.72 7.96
CA ASN A 9 3.88 0.66 9.17
C ASN A 9 3.78 -0.66 9.95
N THR A 10 2.64 -1.35 9.87
CA THR A 10 2.39 -2.61 10.60
C THR A 10 2.41 -3.83 9.67
N ASN A 11 1.88 -3.70 8.47
CA ASN A 11 1.76 -4.79 7.53
C ASN A 11 2.20 -4.38 6.12
N ILE A 12 2.74 -5.34 5.39
CA ILE A 12 2.91 -5.29 3.95
C ILE A 12 1.82 -6.18 3.34
N VAL A 13 1.06 -5.63 2.42
CA VAL A 13 0.04 -6.36 1.66
C VAL A 13 0.55 -6.61 0.25
N LEU A 14 0.45 -7.85 -0.19
CA LEU A 14 0.84 -8.30 -1.52
C LEU A 14 -0.42 -8.69 -2.28
N GLY A 15 -0.52 -8.27 -3.53
CA GLY A 15 -1.57 -8.69 -4.44
C GLY A 15 -0.99 -9.05 -5.80
N VAL A 16 -1.43 -10.16 -6.38
CA VAL A 16 -1.05 -10.53 -7.75
C VAL A 16 -2.26 -10.50 -8.64
N TYR A 17 -2.13 -9.76 -9.73
CA TYR A 17 -3.17 -9.61 -10.74
C TYR A 17 -2.78 -10.29 -12.04
N ASP A 18 -3.71 -11.04 -12.60
CA ASP A 18 -3.70 -11.41 -14.01
C ASP A 18 -4.72 -10.54 -14.76
N LYS A 19 -4.21 -9.59 -15.55
CA LYS A 19 -5.01 -8.51 -16.14
C LYS A 19 -5.78 -7.73 -15.08
N LYS A 20 -7.12 -7.90 -15.00
CA LYS A 20 -7.99 -7.25 -14.01
C LYS A 20 -8.39 -8.16 -12.84
N ASN A 21 -8.00 -9.43 -12.86
CA ASN A 21 -8.40 -10.39 -11.86
C ASN A 21 -7.34 -10.50 -10.78
N LEU A 22 -7.72 -10.30 -9.52
CA LEU A 22 -6.88 -10.60 -8.37
C LEU A 22 -6.81 -12.13 -8.23
N VAL A 23 -5.63 -12.70 -8.47
CA VAL A 23 -5.42 -14.16 -8.44
C VAL A 23 -4.84 -14.66 -7.12
N GLY A 24 -4.19 -13.78 -6.35
CA GLY A 24 -3.68 -14.10 -5.02
C GLY A 24 -3.44 -12.83 -4.21
N HIS A 25 -3.61 -12.93 -2.88
CA HIS A 25 -3.25 -11.84 -1.98
C HIS A 25 -2.76 -12.39 -0.64
N TRP A 26 -1.82 -11.68 -0.03
CA TRP A 26 -1.21 -12.06 1.25
C TRP A 26 -0.92 -10.84 2.08
N ARG A 27 -0.80 -11.04 3.37
CA ARG A 27 -0.40 -10.02 4.34
C ARG A 27 0.74 -10.57 5.18
N ILE A 28 1.81 -9.80 5.30
CA ILE A 28 2.96 -10.11 6.13
C ILE A 28 3.25 -8.93 7.07
N SER A 29 3.90 -9.19 8.19
CA SER A 29 4.30 -8.11 9.11
C SER A 29 5.38 -7.25 8.49
N THR A 30 5.29 -5.94 8.70
CA THR A 30 6.37 -5.00 8.37
C THR A 30 7.48 -5.15 9.40
N ASP A 31 8.65 -5.58 8.95
CA ASP A 31 9.85 -5.73 9.76
C ASP A 31 10.99 -4.96 9.11
N ARG A 32 11.44 -3.88 9.76
CA ARG A 32 12.45 -2.97 9.21
C ARG A 32 13.86 -3.51 9.23
N VAL A 33 14.09 -4.59 9.97
CA VAL A 33 15.43 -5.21 10.10
C VAL A 33 15.61 -6.42 9.18
N ARG A 34 14.52 -6.93 8.58
CA ARG A 34 14.59 -8.02 7.61
C ARG A 34 15.44 -7.66 6.42
N THR A 35 16.24 -8.62 6.02
CA THR A 35 17.10 -8.55 4.85
C THR A 35 16.32 -8.76 3.54
N THR A 36 16.96 -8.43 2.43
CA THR A 36 16.44 -8.71 1.07
C THR A 36 16.09 -10.19 0.88
N ASP A 37 16.93 -11.09 1.43
CA ASP A 37 16.73 -12.53 1.24
C ASP A 37 15.60 -13.08 2.08
N GLU A 38 15.40 -12.57 3.30
CA GLU A 38 14.28 -12.97 4.13
C GLU A 38 12.94 -12.56 3.52
N TYR A 39 12.82 -11.33 3.02
CA TYR A 39 11.61 -10.91 2.31
C TYR A 39 11.42 -11.65 1.00
N GLY A 40 12.50 -11.82 0.22
CA GLY A 40 12.44 -12.53 -1.05
C GLY A 40 11.99 -13.98 -0.89
N MET A 41 12.60 -14.71 0.02
CA MET A 41 12.23 -16.10 0.30
C MET A 41 10.82 -16.22 0.87
N LEU A 42 10.41 -15.28 1.74
CA LEU A 42 9.04 -15.26 2.25
C LEU A 42 8.01 -15.10 1.13
N MET A 43 8.22 -14.13 0.22
CA MET A 43 7.34 -13.92 -0.93
C MET A 43 7.33 -15.13 -1.87
N MET A 44 8.50 -15.70 -2.17
CA MET A 44 8.60 -16.90 -3.01
C MET A 44 7.86 -18.09 -2.42
N ASN A 45 7.96 -18.30 -1.10
CA ASN A 45 7.24 -19.37 -0.41
C ASN A 45 5.72 -19.15 -0.45
N LEU A 46 5.24 -17.91 -0.23
CA LEU A 46 3.82 -17.60 -0.32
C LEU A 46 3.29 -17.92 -1.73
N PHE A 47 4.01 -17.54 -2.79
CA PHE A 47 3.61 -17.81 -4.17
C PHE A 47 3.70 -19.30 -4.52
N PHE A 48 4.70 -20.00 -4.01
CA PHE A 48 4.84 -21.45 -4.22
C PHE A 48 3.69 -22.26 -3.62
N HIS A 49 3.20 -21.85 -2.44
CA HIS A 49 2.06 -22.50 -1.80
C HIS A 49 0.72 -22.15 -2.47
N ASP A 50 0.63 -21.00 -3.11
CA ASP A 50 -0.53 -20.64 -3.92
C ASP A 50 -0.31 -21.07 -5.38
N ARG A 51 -0.79 -22.26 -5.73
CA ARG A 51 -0.59 -22.88 -7.04
C ARG A 51 -1.06 -22.04 -8.24
N LYS A 52 -1.72 -20.90 -8.00
CA LYS A 52 -2.21 -19.99 -9.04
C LYS A 52 -1.16 -18.95 -9.45
N VAL A 53 -0.11 -18.76 -8.66
CA VAL A 53 0.89 -17.72 -8.87
C VAL A 53 2.26 -18.36 -9.09
N ASN A 54 2.82 -18.14 -10.29
CA ASN A 54 4.22 -18.45 -10.55
C ASN A 54 5.03 -17.14 -10.58
N ALA A 55 6.05 -17.03 -9.74
CA ALA A 55 6.91 -15.85 -9.66
C ALA A 55 7.53 -15.46 -11.01
N LYS A 56 7.81 -16.42 -11.88
CA LYS A 56 8.34 -16.19 -13.25
C LYS A 56 7.36 -15.47 -14.18
N ASP A 57 6.06 -15.50 -13.85
CA ASP A 57 5.01 -14.85 -14.64
C ASP A 57 4.79 -13.39 -14.23
N ILE A 58 5.42 -12.94 -13.16
CA ILE A 58 5.41 -11.53 -12.74
C ILE A 58 6.29 -10.74 -13.69
N LYS A 59 5.68 -9.83 -14.45
CA LYS A 59 6.36 -8.99 -15.45
C LYS A 59 6.41 -7.51 -15.10
N ALA A 60 5.64 -7.12 -14.08
CA ALA A 60 5.63 -5.77 -13.56
C ALA A 60 5.38 -5.79 -12.06
N ILE A 61 5.95 -4.83 -11.35
CA ILE A 61 5.78 -4.64 -9.90
C ILE A 61 5.50 -3.16 -9.66
N ILE A 62 4.51 -2.87 -8.82
CA ILE A 62 4.25 -1.53 -8.32
C ILE A 62 4.25 -1.54 -6.79
N ILE A 63 4.88 -0.54 -6.19
CA ILE A 63 5.01 -0.40 -4.74
C ILE A 63 4.41 0.93 -4.30
N SER A 64 3.45 0.88 -3.37
CA SER A 64 3.02 1.99 -2.53
C SER A 64 3.67 1.83 -1.16
N SER A 65 4.24 2.88 -0.58
CA SER A 65 4.92 2.77 0.70
C SER A 65 4.83 4.03 1.54
N VAL A 66 4.59 3.83 2.84
CA VAL A 66 4.73 4.85 3.90
C VAL A 66 5.88 4.51 4.85
N VAL A 67 6.78 3.61 4.43
CA VAL A 67 7.97 3.17 5.21
C VAL A 67 9.25 3.34 4.38
N PRO A 68 9.72 4.59 4.17
CA PRO A 68 10.89 4.87 3.33
C PRO A 68 12.15 4.04 3.65
N PRO A 69 12.48 3.74 4.93
CA PRO A 69 13.69 2.96 5.24
C PRO A 69 13.67 1.53 4.68
N LEU A 70 12.50 0.98 4.37
CA LEU A 70 12.37 -0.38 3.85
C LEU A 70 12.51 -0.45 2.32
N MET A 71 12.38 0.70 1.64
CA MET A 71 12.36 0.74 0.17
C MET A 71 13.60 0.14 -0.49
N PRO A 72 14.84 0.46 -0.05
CA PRO A 72 16.04 -0.13 -0.68
C PRO A 72 16.09 -1.66 -0.58
N THR A 73 15.52 -2.22 0.49
CA THR A 73 15.42 -3.68 0.66
C THR A 73 14.41 -4.27 -0.32
N LEU A 74 13.21 -3.69 -0.41
CA LEU A 74 12.14 -4.19 -1.30
C LEU A 74 12.49 -4.02 -2.79
N GLU A 75 13.14 -2.94 -3.17
CA GLU A 75 13.64 -2.76 -4.53
C GLU A 75 14.62 -3.87 -4.92
N ARG A 76 15.56 -4.20 -4.01
CA ARG A 76 16.49 -5.32 -4.21
C ARG A 76 15.76 -6.67 -4.28
N VAL A 77 14.70 -6.88 -3.49
CA VAL A 77 13.85 -8.07 -3.62
C VAL A 77 13.28 -8.17 -5.02
N CYS A 78 12.70 -7.09 -5.54
CA CYS A 78 12.10 -7.06 -6.88
C CYS A 78 13.12 -7.42 -7.97
N LEU A 79 14.31 -6.84 -7.89
CA LEU A 79 15.38 -7.12 -8.85
C LEU A 79 15.90 -8.55 -8.73
N ARG A 80 16.23 -8.99 -7.52
CA ARG A 80 16.93 -10.25 -7.29
C ARG A 80 16.03 -11.47 -7.50
N TYR A 81 14.79 -11.41 -7.03
CA TYR A 81 13.88 -12.56 -7.02
C TYR A 81 12.91 -12.60 -8.19
N PHE A 82 12.60 -11.45 -8.77
CA PHE A 82 11.64 -11.35 -9.87
C PHE A 82 12.28 -10.83 -11.17
N ASN A 83 13.50 -10.30 -11.10
CA ASN A 83 14.17 -9.65 -12.24
C ASN A 83 13.34 -8.51 -12.87
N VAL A 84 12.68 -7.73 -12.01
CA VAL A 84 11.79 -6.63 -12.40
C VAL A 84 12.15 -5.36 -11.62
N ASN A 85 12.34 -4.24 -12.32
CA ASN A 85 12.42 -2.92 -11.70
C ASN A 85 11.03 -2.49 -11.28
N PRO A 86 10.76 -2.21 -9.99
CA PRO A 86 9.45 -1.80 -9.54
C PRO A 86 9.16 -0.34 -9.92
N ILE A 87 7.88 -0.04 -10.16
CA ILE A 87 7.36 1.32 -10.18
C ILE A 87 7.03 1.70 -8.75
N ILE A 88 7.61 2.79 -8.25
CA ILE A 88 7.34 3.29 -6.89
C ILE A 88 6.35 4.45 -7.00
N VAL A 89 5.24 4.33 -6.28
CA VAL A 89 4.26 5.42 -6.17
C VAL A 89 4.82 6.51 -5.28
N GLY A 90 4.96 7.70 -5.82
CA GLY A 90 5.53 8.83 -5.10
C GLY A 90 5.38 10.15 -5.86
N PRO A 91 6.01 11.22 -5.38
CA PRO A 91 5.97 12.51 -6.04
C PRO A 91 6.39 12.43 -7.51
N GLY A 92 5.54 12.93 -8.40
CA GLY A 92 5.75 12.86 -9.86
C GLY A 92 5.13 11.65 -10.55
N THR A 93 4.62 10.67 -9.82
CA THR A 93 3.85 9.57 -10.42
C THR A 93 2.54 10.10 -11.00
N LYS A 94 2.30 9.82 -12.27
CA LYS A 94 1.04 10.22 -12.95
C LYS A 94 -0.08 9.28 -12.53
N THR A 95 -0.80 9.66 -11.49
CA THR A 95 -1.87 8.84 -10.89
C THR A 95 -3.24 9.07 -11.54
N GLY A 96 -3.38 10.12 -12.37
CA GLY A 96 -4.65 10.46 -13.02
C GLY A 96 -5.61 11.29 -12.16
N ILE A 97 -5.23 11.59 -10.90
CA ILE A 97 -5.96 12.53 -10.03
C ILE A 97 -5.06 13.73 -9.69
N ALA A 98 -5.65 14.91 -9.54
CA ALA A 98 -4.94 16.08 -9.07
C ALA A 98 -4.98 16.13 -7.54
N ILE A 99 -3.83 16.38 -6.93
CA ILE A 99 -3.72 16.51 -5.48
C ILE A 99 -3.76 18.02 -5.15
N LYS A 100 -4.89 18.49 -4.63
CA LYS A 100 -5.17 19.88 -4.26
C LYS A 100 -4.97 20.10 -2.75
N TYR A 101 -3.91 19.54 -2.22
CA TYR A 101 -3.49 19.71 -0.83
C TYR A 101 -2.42 20.82 -0.76
N ASP A 102 -2.36 21.57 0.34
CA ASP A 102 -1.43 22.70 0.49
C ASP A 102 0.01 22.27 0.24
N ASN A 103 0.40 21.12 0.79
CA ASN A 103 1.68 20.48 0.47
C ASN A 103 1.43 19.05 -0.06
N PRO A 104 1.34 18.86 -1.38
CA PRO A 104 1.06 17.54 -1.97
C PRO A 104 2.06 16.44 -1.60
N ARG A 105 3.30 16.83 -1.19
CA ARG A 105 4.34 15.87 -0.80
C ARG A 105 4.11 15.23 0.57
N GLU A 106 3.24 15.83 1.38
CA GLU A 106 2.87 15.30 2.71
C GLU A 106 1.77 14.22 2.64
N VAL A 107 1.12 14.06 1.49
CA VAL A 107 0.10 13.03 1.32
C VAL A 107 0.79 11.67 1.14
N GLY A 108 0.55 10.75 2.05
CA GLY A 108 1.06 9.39 1.99
C GLY A 108 0.63 8.67 0.71
N ALA A 109 1.51 7.84 0.16
CA ALA A 109 1.25 7.09 -1.07
C ALA A 109 0.01 6.17 -0.93
N ASP A 110 -0.19 5.58 0.23
CA ASP A 110 -1.37 4.78 0.59
C ASP A 110 -2.69 5.54 0.38
N ARG A 111 -2.76 6.78 0.83
CA ARG A 111 -3.94 7.64 0.67
C ARG A 111 -4.18 7.99 -0.80
N ILE A 112 -3.11 8.21 -1.57
CA ILE A 112 -3.19 8.52 -3.01
C ILE A 112 -3.72 7.30 -3.77
N VAL A 113 -3.17 6.09 -3.54
CA VAL A 113 -3.61 4.89 -4.27
C VAL A 113 -5.04 4.51 -3.92
N ASN A 114 -5.46 4.69 -2.65
CA ASN A 114 -6.84 4.51 -2.22
C ASN A 114 -7.78 5.48 -2.94
N ALA A 115 -7.39 6.76 -3.07
CA ALA A 115 -8.19 7.76 -3.78
C ALA A 115 -8.32 7.46 -5.27
N VAL A 116 -7.23 7.05 -5.92
CA VAL A 116 -7.23 6.63 -7.34
C VAL A 116 -8.18 5.45 -7.55
N ALA A 117 -8.06 4.42 -6.72
CA ALA A 117 -8.87 3.22 -6.83
C ALA A 117 -10.36 3.51 -6.58
N ALA A 118 -10.68 4.25 -5.52
CA ALA A 118 -12.05 4.60 -5.18
C ALA A 118 -12.70 5.46 -6.28
N ASN A 119 -11.99 6.46 -6.80
CA ASN A 119 -12.49 7.30 -7.87
C ASN A 119 -12.73 6.53 -9.18
N ALA A 120 -11.89 5.52 -9.48
CA ALA A 120 -12.08 4.67 -10.65
C ALA A 120 -13.33 3.79 -10.56
N VAL A 121 -13.66 3.31 -9.34
CA VAL A 121 -14.78 2.37 -9.10
C VAL A 121 -16.09 3.10 -8.91
N TYR A 122 -16.12 4.13 -8.05
CA TYR A 122 -17.39 4.72 -7.56
C TYR A 122 -17.77 6.02 -8.26
N LYS A 123 -16.81 6.78 -8.76
CA LYS A 123 -17.00 8.12 -9.37
C LYS A 123 -17.84 9.09 -8.51
N GLY A 124 -17.59 10.38 -8.62
CA GLY A 124 -18.33 11.40 -7.90
C GLY A 124 -17.64 11.86 -6.63
N PRO A 125 -18.22 12.76 -5.83
CA PRO A 125 -17.62 13.15 -4.57
C PRO A 125 -17.58 11.96 -3.61
N LEU A 126 -16.39 11.69 -3.02
CA LEU A 126 -16.16 10.53 -2.18
C LEU A 126 -15.53 10.96 -0.85
N ILE A 127 -15.94 10.30 0.22
CA ILE A 127 -15.18 10.20 1.46
C ILE A 127 -14.67 8.77 1.58
N ILE A 128 -13.36 8.62 1.63
CA ILE A 128 -12.69 7.33 1.73
C ILE A 128 -12.20 7.17 3.16
N ILE A 129 -12.63 6.11 3.81
CA ILE A 129 -12.22 5.80 5.20
C ILE A 129 -11.38 4.52 5.14
N ASP A 130 -10.17 4.61 5.67
CA ASP A 130 -9.26 3.47 5.78
C ASP A 130 -8.98 3.18 7.27
N PHE A 131 -9.31 1.97 7.71
CA PHE A 131 -9.11 1.49 9.07
C PHE A 131 -7.80 0.71 9.16
N GLY A 132 -6.74 1.40 9.52
CA GLY A 132 -5.42 0.81 9.71
C GLY A 132 -4.82 1.08 11.08
N THR A 133 -3.50 1.17 11.16
CA THR A 133 -2.75 1.65 12.33
C THR A 133 -3.24 3.04 12.76
N ALA A 134 -3.48 3.91 11.79
CA ALA A 134 -4.28 5.11 11.92
C ALA A 134 -5.60 4.91 11.16
N THR A 135 -6.67 5.61 11.55
CA THR A 135 -7.86 5.75 10.71
C THR A 135 -7.70 7.03 9.89
N THR A 136 -7.72 6.89 8.56
CA THR A 136 -7.61 8.04 7.66
C THR A 136 -8.94 8.30 6.99
N TYR A 137 -9.23 9.58 6.80
CA TYR A 137 -10.41 10.07 6.07
C TYR A 137 -9.90 10.92 4.92
N CYS A 138 -10.23 10.58 3.70
CA CYS A 138 -9.80 11.30 2.50
C CYS A 138 -11.00 11.78 1.72
N ALA A 139 -10.94 13.02 1.22
CA ALA A 139 -11.99 13.63 0.43
C ALA A 139 -11.54 13.79 -1.02
N VAL A 140 -12.39 13.33 -1.94
CA VAL A 140 -12.22 13.44 -3.40
C VAL A 140 -13.44 14.12 -3.98
N LEU A 141 -13.25 15.15 -4.79
CA LEU A 141 -14.34 15.87 -5.46
C LEU A 141 -14.92 15.07 -6.63
N GLY A 142 -16.07 15.49 -7.12
CA GLY A 142 -16.75 14.85 -8.26
C GLY A 142 -15.96 14.87 -9.57
N ASN A 143 -15.00 15.79 -9.72
CA ASN A 143 -14.07 15.84 -10.84
C ASN A 143 -12.83 14.94 -10.65
N GLY A 144 -12.71 14.23 -9.51
CA GLY A 144 -11.60 13.36 -9.16
C GLY A 144 -10.46 14.04 -8.41
N ASP A 145 -10.54 15.33 -8.09
CA ASP A 145 -9.50 16.03 -7.34
C ASP A 145 -9.46 15.57 -5.87
N TYR A 146 -8.30 15.17 -5.40
CA TYR A 146 -8.04 14.91 -3.99
C TYR A 146 -7.82 16.24 -3.26
N ILE A 147 -8.70 16.57 -2.31
CA ILE A 147 -8.68 17.87 -1.62
C ILE A 147 -8.14 17.81 -0.20
N GLY A 148 -7.79 16.64 0.30
CA GLY A 148 -7.23 16.49 1.62
C GLY A 148 -7.89 15.42 2.46
N GLY A 149 -7.71 15.50 3.78
CA GLY A 149 -8.32 14.55 4.71
C GLY A 149 -7.77 14.70 6.11
N VAL A 150 -8.25 13.82 6.99
CA VAL A 150 -7.91 13.79 8.42
C VAL A 150 -7.28 12.45 8.76
N ILE A 151 -6.37 12.45 9.72
CA ILE A 151 -5.77 11.25 10.30
C ILE A 151 -6.09 11.24 11.78
N THR A 152 -6.64 10.12 12.25
CA THR A 152 -6.93 9.89 13.66
C THR A 152 -6.24 8.61 14.13
N PRO A 153 -6.06 8.39 15.44
CA PRO A 153 -5.58 7.11 15.93
C PRO A 153 -6.49 5.97 15.45
N GLY A 154 -5.88 4.85 15.08
CA GLY A 154 -6.63 3.65 14.70
C GLY A 154 -7.38 3.04 15.90
N VAL A 155 -8.32 2.14 15.61
CA VAL A 155 -9.21 1.56 16.63
C VAL A 155 -8.40 0.88 17.75
N THR A 156 -7.38 0.09 17.38
CA THR A 156 -6.52 -0.62 18.35
C THR A 156 -5.75 0.35 19.23
N ILE A 157 -5.08 1.34 18.63
CA ILE A 157 -4.32 2.36 19.36
C ILE A 157 -5.24 3.16 20.31
N SER A 158 -6.45 3.51 19.84
CA SER A 158 -7.43 4.22 20.67
C SER A 158 -7.87 3.39 21.87
N ALA A 159 -8.15 2.10 21.68
CA ALA A 159 -8.53 1.19 22.73
C ALA A 159 -7.39 0.98 23.74
N GLU A 160 -6.17 0.76 23.28
CA GLU A 160 -4.98 0.61 24.11
C GLU A 160 -4.72 1.88 24.95
N ALA A 161 -4.78 3.05 24.31
CA ALA A 161 -4.58 4.33 25.01
C ALA A 161 -5.65 4.56 26.09
N LEU A 162 -6.91 4.22 25.79
CA LEU A 162 -8.00 4.31 26.76
C LEU A 162 -7.76 3.36 27.94
N PHE A 163 -7.42 2.10 27.66
CA PHE A 163 -7.13 1.11 28.68
C PHE A 163 -5.96 1.51 29.60
N GLN A 164 -4.91 2.10 29.02
CA GLN A 164 -3.73 2.54 29.78
C GLN A 164 -3.96 3.81 30.61
N ARG A 165 -4.86 4.69 30.19
CA ARG A 165 -5.01 6.05 30.74
C ARG A 165 -6.32 6.28 31.48
N ALA A 166 -7.36 5.51 31.22
CA ALA A 166 -8.62 5.66 31.94
C ALA A 166 -8.51 5.01 33.32
N ALA A 167 -8.89 5.75 34.35
CA ALA A 167 -9.18 5.18 35.67
C ALA A 167 -10.41 4.27 35.54
N LYS A 168 -10.49 3.22 36.33
CA LYS A 168 -11.66 2.32 36.41
C LYS A 168 -12.91 3.07 36.70
#